data_84de7e4e90b5e2a0f5ba109ca23219c2
#
_entry.id   84de7e4e90b5e2a0f5ba109ca23219c2
#
_cell.length_a   1.000
_cell.length_b   1.000
_cell.length_c   1.000
_cell.angle_alpha   90.00
_cell.angle_beta   90.00
_cell.angle_gamma   90.00
#
_symmetry.space_group_name_H-M   'P 1'
#
loop_
_entity.id
_entity.type
_entity.pdbx_description
1 polymer ?
#
loop_
_entity_poly.entity_id
_entity_poly.type
_entity_poly.pdbx_seq_one_letter_code
_entity_poly.pdbx_strand_id
1 'polypeptide(L)' 'MFKYSRFYGRSGETLILYDNEPGKGDHRHYGDREEPYQFTSPERLIRDFLADVRTIRRRQTSGDG' A
#
# COMPACT_ATOMS: atom_id res chain seq x y z
N MET A 1 18.80 4.90 -7.99
CA MET A 1 17.72 4.07 -7.44
C MET A 1 16.41 4.87 -7.43
N PHE A 2 15.36 4.27 -7.92
CA PHE A 2 14.04 4.91 -7.92
C PHE A 2 13.44 4.84 -6.51
N LYS A 3 13.09 5.99 -5.97
CA LYS A 3 12.52 6.07 -4.63
C LYS A 3 11.04 6.40 -4.75
N TYR A 4 10.21 5.65 -4.04
CA TYR A 4 8.76 5.87 -4.10
C TYR A 4 8.12 5.70 -2.73
N SER A 5 6.96 6.32 -2.59
CA SER A 5 6.13 6.15 -1.41
C SER A 5 4.70 6.46 -1.80
N ARG A 6 3.78 5.53 -1.53
CA ARG A 6 2.36 5.69 -1.77
C ARG A 6 1.59 5.32 -0.52
N PHE A 7 0.71 6.18 -0.13
CA PHE A 7 0.04 6.08 1.15
C PHE A 7 -1.47 6.27 0.98
N TYR A 8 -2.23 5.44 1.67
CA TYR A 8 -3.68 5.59 1.80
C TYR A 8 -4.06 5.34 3.25
N GLY A 9 -4.82 6.26 3.82
CA GLY A 9 -5.26 6.12 5.19
C GLY A 9 -6.27 7.17 5.55
N ARG A 10 -6.62 7.19 6.82
CA ARG A 10 -7.50 8.22 7.36
C ARG A 10 -6.84 8.80 8.61
N SER A 11 -7.48 9.80 9.19
CA SER A 11 -6.93 10.51 10.32
C SER A 11 -6.42 9.55 11.40
N GLY A 12 -5.11 9.62 11.67
CA GLY A 12 -4.50 8.82 12.71
C GLY A 12 -4.24 7.37 12.38
N GLU A 13 -4.50 6.96 11.14
CA GLU A 13 -4.36 5.55 10.78
C GLU A 13 -3.85 5.36 9.36
N THR A 14 -2.75 4.61 9.20
CA THR A 14 -2.24 4.22 7.90
C THR A 14 -2.85 2.87 7.54
N LEU A 15 -3.57 2.81 6.44
CA LEU A 15 -4.21 1.57 6.00
C LEU A 15 -3.36 0.84 4.96
N ILE A 16 -2.76 1.58 4.04
CA ILE A 16 -1.90 1.00 3.01
C ILE A 16 -0.70 1.91 2.83
N LEU A 17 0.48 1.32 2.75
CA LEU A 17 1.70 2.06 2.47
C LEU A 17 2.62 1.21 1.62
N TYR A 18 3.00 1.72 0.46
CA TYR A 18 4.02 1.12 -0.39
C TYR A 18 5.23 2.03 -0.33
N ASP A 19 6.37 1.45 0.00
CA ASP A 19 7.54 2.26 0.28
C ASP A 19 8.81 1.48 -0.02
N ASN A 20 9.87 2.20 -0.40
CA ASN A 20 11.18 1.60 -0.49
C ASN A 20 12.16 2.45 0.32
N GLU A 21 12.91 1.80 1.19
CA GLU A 21 13.89 2.48 2.02
C GLU A 21 15.27 1.93 1.73
N PRO A 22 16.31 2.79 1.70
CA PRO A 22 17.67 2.32 1.57
C PRO A 22 17.98 1.29 2.66
N GLY A 23 18.53 0.15 2.26
CA GLY A 23 18.90 -0.90 3.20
C GLY A 23 17.80 -1.87 3.56
N LYS A 24 16.55 -1.50 3.37
CA LYS A 24 15.42 -2.40 3.66
C LYS A 24 14.78 -2.96 2.43
N GLY A 25 14.96 -2.30 1.29
CA GLY A 25 14.34 -2.72 0.06
C GLY A 25 12.88 -2.31 -0.03
N ASP A 26 12.17 -2.91 -0.96
CA ASP A 26 10.78 -2.58 -1.22
C ASP A 26 9.88 -3.35 -0.28
N HIS A 27 8.89 -2.67 0.28
CA HIS A 27 7.94 -3.31 1.16
C HIS A 27 6.59 -2.63 1.10
N ARG A 28 5.59 -3.32 1.60
CA ARG A 28 4.21 -2.88 1.60
C ARG A 28 3.58 -3.14 2.96
N HIS A 29 2.88 -2.15 3.48
CA HIS A 29 2.06 -2.31 4.67
C HIS A 29 0.60 -2.38 4.25
N TYR A 30 -0.13 -3.32 4.83
CA TYR A 30 -1.54 -3.52 4.54
C TYR A 30 -2.22 -3.80 5.87
N GLY A 31 -2.82 -2.78 6.44
CA GLY A 31 -3.34 -2.87 7.79
C GLY A 31 -2.20 -3.10 8.77
N ASP A 32 -2.27 -4.17 9.53
CA ASP A 32 -1.24 -4.53 10.51
C ASP A 32 -0.09 -5.33 9.93
N ARG A 33 -0.19 -5.69 8.66
CA ARG A 33 0.76 -6.59 8.03
C ARG A 33 1.79 -5.81 7.24
N GLU A 34 3.03 -6.28 7.32
CA GLU A 34 4.10 -5.78 6.49
C GLU A 34 4.66 -6.95 5.72
N GLU A 35 4.82 -6.79 4.41
CA GLU A 35 5.34 -7.86 3.58
C GLU A 35 6.23 -7.30 2.49
N PRO A 36 7.15 -8.13 1.96
CA PRO A 36 7.99 -7.69 0.85
C PRO A 36 7.14 -7.37 -0.36
N TYR A 37 7.57 -6.38 -1.12
CA TYR A 37 6.91 -6.00 -2.36
C TYR A 37 7.95 -5.99 -3.47
N GLN A 38 7.64 -6.58 -4.60
CA GLN A 38 8.55 -6.60 -5.73
C GLN A 38 8.20 -5.49 -6.69
N PHE A 39 8.99 -4.43 -6.68
CA PHE A 39 8.79 -3.31 -7.59
C PHE A 39 9.24 -3.69 -8.99
N THR A 40 8.39 -3.47 -9.97
CA THR A 40 8.72 -3.73 -11.38
C THR A 40 8.67 -2.47 -12.22
N SER A 41 7.64 -1.65 -12.05
CA SER A 41 7.50 -0.41 -12.79
C SER A 41 6.59 0.54 -12.05
N PRO A 42 6.70 1.85 -12.30
CA PRO A 42 5.78 2.81 -11.67
C PRO A 42 4.31 2.53 -12.00
N GLU A 43 4.02 2.12 -13.22
CA GLU A 43 2.66 1.80 -13.60
C GLU A 43 2.12 0.62 -12.82
N ARG A 44 2.94 -0.41 -12.64
CA ARG A 44 2.55 -1.58 -11.88
C ARG A 44 2.33 -1.23 -10.41
N LEU A 45 3.21 -0.38 -9.87
CA LEU A 45 3.09 0.07 -8.49
C LEU A 45 1.76 0.78 -8.26
N ILE A 46 1.41 1.71 -9.15
CA ILE A 46 0.17 2.45 -9.01
C ILE A 46 -1.03 1.51 -9.13
N ARG A 47 -0.97 0.57 -10.06
CA ARG A 47 -2.04 -0.40 -10.24
C ARG A 47 -2.25 -1.24 -8.97
N ASP A 48 -1.15 -1.74 -8.41
CA ASP A 48 -1.23 -2.58 -7.21
C ASP A 48 -1.74 -1.78 -6.02
N PHE A 49 -1.27 -0.54 -5.88
CA PHE A 49 -1.70 0.34 -4.81
C PHE A 49 -3.20 0.62 -4.90
N LEU A 50 -3.68 0.96 -6.10
CA LEU A 50 -5.10 1.27 -6.29
C LEU A 50 -5.97 0.04 -6.07
N ALA A 51 -5.47 -1.15 -6.43
CA ALA A 51 -6.20 -2.39 -6.18
C ALA A 51 -6.37 -2.62 -4.68
N ASP A 52 -5.32 -2.36 -3.90
CA ASP A 52 -5.39 -2.52 -2.45
C ASP A 52 -6.34 -1.49 -1.84
N VAL A 53 -6.29 -0.25 -2.32
CA VAL A 53 -7.21 0.79 -1.85
C VAL A 53 -8.66 0.38 -2.11
N ARG A 54 -8.93 -0.14 -3.29
CA ARG A 54 -10.28 -0.58 -3.65
C ARG A 54 -10.74 -1.71 -2.75
N THR A 55 -9.86 -2.64 -2.44
CA THR A 55 -10.18 -3.75 -1.57
C THR A 55 -10.52 -3.28 -0.16
N ILE A 56 -9.72 -2.36 0.37
CA ILE A 56 -9.97 -1.84 1.72
C ILE A 56 -11.28 -1.05 1.77
N ARG A 57 -11.53 -0.23 0.75
CA ARG A 57 -12.77 0.54 0.73
C ARG A 57 -13.99 -0.36 0.65
N ARG A 58 -13.89 -1.44 -0.12
CA ARG A 58 -14.98 -2.42 -0.22
C ARG A 58 -15.24 -3.08 1.13
N ARG A 59 -14.17 -3.43 1.85
CA ARG A 59 -14.32 -4.04 3.18
C ARG A 59 -14.95 -3.09 4.16
N GLN A 60 -14.56 -1.82 4.13
CA GLN A 60 -15.13 -0.82 5.02
C GLN A 60 -16.63 -0.68 4.78
N THR A 61 -17.03 -0.67 3.52
CA THR A 61 -18.44 -0.57 3.17
C THR A 61 -19.21 -1.81 3.62
N SER A 62 -18.64 -2.97 3.39
CA SER A 62 -19.29 -4.23 3.79
C SER A 62 -19.39 -4.34 5.30
N GLY A 63 -18.40 -3.85 6.02
CA GLY A 63 -18.39 -3.93 7.47
C GLY A 63 -19.47 -3.12 8.13
N ASP A 64 -19.97 -2.12 7.42
CA ASP A 64 -21.03 -1.25 7.95
C ASP A 64 -22.41 -1.85 7.79
N GLY A 65 -22.52 -2.86 6.96
CA GLY A 65 -23.81 -3.47 6.62
C GLY A 65 -24.34 -4.43 7.62
#